data_ad7a6ebd7bb8a04ea7e6d3494bed8d08
#
_entry.id   ad7a6ebd7bb8a04ea7e6d3494bed8d08
#
_cell.length_a   1.000
_cell.length_b   1.000
_cell.length_c   1.000
_cell.angle_alpha   90.00
_cell.angle_beta   90.00
_cell.angle_gamma   90.00
#
_symmetry.space_group_name_H-M   'P 1'
#
loop_
_entity.id
_entity.type
_entity.pdbx_description
1 polymer ?
#
loop_
_entity_poly.entity_id
_entity_poly.type
_entity_poly.pdbx_seq_one_letter_code
_entity_poly.pdbx_strand_id
1 'polypeptide(L)'
;MTKSQVLERTLAKNNRVIDVLLELHIAEEETKYGLSDQALFELLDGGEWREMTHIRICGLMMMASYVDNEQQIRSEFRHAKSLFDEVKMRYFADVDYFCERSWGMSHDYLIAVDEGSTMVRIGTTIFGPRIY
;
A
#
# COMPACT_ATOMS: atom_id res chain seq x y z
N MET A 1 -8.38 -3.87 21.11
CA MET A 1 -8.99 -3.93 19.76
C MET A 1 -8.07 -3.22 18.77
N THR A 2 -7.77 -3.84 17.64
CA THR A 2 -6.93 -3.26 16.60
C THR A 2 -7.68 -2.16 15.83
N LYS A 3 -6.92 -1.31 15.13
CA LYS A 3 -7.52 -0.28 14.26
C LYS A 3 -8.41 -0.91 13.18
N SER A 4 -7.99 -2.05 12.63
CA SER A 4 -8.78 -2.78 11.63
C SER A 4 -10.10 -3.28 12.20
N GLN A 5 -10.08 -3.78 13.42
CA GLN A 5 -11.30 -4.27 14.09
C GLN A 5 -12.26 -3.11 14.39
N VAL A 6 -11.74 -1.95 14.80
CA VAL A 6 -12.55 -0.75 15.01
C VAL A 6 -13.20 -0.31 13.71
N LEU A 7 -12.42 -0.27 12.61
CA LEU A 7 -12.93 0.10 11.30
C LEU A 7 -14.03 -0.88 10.84
N GLU A 8 -13.79 -2.18 10.97
CA GLU A 8 -14.79 -3.20 10.60
C GLU A 8 -16.10 -3.01 11.34
N ARG A 9 -16.05 -2.76 12.64
CA ARG A 9 -17.24 -2.49 13.44
C ARG A 9 -17.99 -1.27 12.96
N THR A 10 -17.27 -0.18 12.69
CA THR A 10 -17.87 1.07 12.24
C THR A 10 -18.55 0.88 10.88
N LEU A 11 -17.90 0.18 9.96
CA LEU A 11 -18.46 -0.10 8.63
C LEU A 11 -19.67 -1.00 8.71
N ALA A 12 -19.63 -2.04 9.54
CA ALA A 12 -20.76 -2.94 9.73
C ALA A 12 -21.97 -2.18 10.29
N LYS A 13 -21.72 -1.30 11.27
CA LYS A 13 -22.78 -0.48 11.86
C LYS A 13 -23.43 0.45 10.85
N ASN A 14 -22.66 0.92 9.87
CA ASN A 14 -23.15 1.82 8.82
C ASN A 14 -23.51 1.10 7.53
N ASN A 15 -23.48 -0.22 7.52
CA ASN A 15 -23.78 -1.08 6.38
C ASN A 15 -22.95 -0.70 5.15
N ARG A 16 -21.63 -0.55 5.32
CA ARG A 16 -20.70 -0.16 4.26
C ARG A 16 -19.56 -1.18 4.12
N VAL A 17 -19.15 -1.39 2.88
CA VAL A 17 -17.92 -2.13 2.56
C VAL A 17 -16.94 -1.15 1.94
N ILE A 18 -15.70 -1.11 2.46
CA ILE A 18 -14.67 -0.19 1.97
C ILE A 18 -13.45 -0.97 1.50
N ASP A 19 -12.93 -0.55 0.35
CA ASP A 19 -11.66 -1.04 -0.17
C ASP A 19 -10.51 -0.36 0.55
N VAL A 20 -9.53 -1.13 0.98
CA VAL A 20 -8.36 -0.62 1.70
C VAL A 20 -7.07 -1.14 1.05
N LEU A 21 -5.99 -0.43 1.30
CA LEU A 21 -4.65 -0.82 0.91
C LEU A 21 -3.82 -1.05 2.16
N LEU A 22 -2.91 -2.02 2.11
CA LEU A 22 -1.94 -2.22 3.18
C LEU A 22 -0.72 -1.35 2.88
N GLU A 23 -0.34 -0.53 3.85
CA GLU A 23 0.82 0.35 3.70
C GLU A 23 2.09 -0.38 4.12
N LEU A 24 3.08 -0.35 3.23
CA LEU A 24 4.39 -0.96 3.45
C LEU A 24 5.41 0.10 3.87
N HIS A 25 6.31 -0.28 4.76
CA HIS A 25 7.48 0.53 5.11
C HIS A 25 8.71 -0.10 4.46
N ILE A 26 9.10 0.42 3.31
CA ILE A 26 10.30 0.01 2.56
C ILE A 26 11.33 1.13 2.55
N ALA A 27 10.85 2.38 2.68
CA ALA A 27 11.70 3.56 2.64
C ALA A 27 12.75 3.56 3.75
N GLU A 28 13.86 4.26 3.48
CA GLU A 28 14.96 4.41 4.42
C GLU A 28 14.58 5.20 5.68
N GLU A 29 13.70 6.18 5.55
CA GLU A 29 13.32 7.05 6.66
C GLU A 29 12.51 6.29 7.71
N GLU A 30 13.02 6.25 8.94
CA GLU A 30 12.34 5.59 10.06
C GLU A 30 11.05 6.27 10.46
N THR A 31 10.89 7.55 10.10
CA THR A 31 9.68 8.32 10.41
C THR A 31 8.47 7.95 9.57
N LYS A 32 8.66 7.18 8.50
CA LYS A 32 7.54 6.72 7.68
C LYS A 32 6.82 5.55 8.37
N TYR A 33 5.52 5.51 8.16
CA TYR A 33 4.66 4.46 8.70
C TYR A 33 4.60 3.28 7.75
N GLY A 34 3.98 2.20 8.20
CA GLY A 34 3.73 1.04 7.37
C GLY A 34 4.28 -0.24 7.95
N LEU A 35 3.95 -1.33 7.29
CA LEU A 35 4.34 -2.67 7.69
C LEU A 35 5.71 -3.02 7.09
N SER A 36 6.59 -3.61 7.91
CA SER A 36 7.77 -4.28 7.38
C SER A 36 7.34 -5.53 6.61
N ASP A 37 8.26 -6.10 5.85
CA ASP A 37 7.98 -7.36 5.13
C ASP A 37 7.49 -8.43 6.09
N GLN A 38 8.16 -8.59 7.23
CA GLN A 38 7.78 -9.58 8.22
C GLN A 38 6.38 -9.30 8.79
N ALA A 39 6.10 -8.05 9.14
CA ALA A 39 4.80 -7.68 9.71
C ALA A 39 3.67 -7.89 8.70
N LEU A 40 3.93 -7.63 7.42
CA LEU A 40 2.97 -7.88 6.35
C LEU A 40 2.56 -9.35 6.30
N PHE A 41 3.52 -10.26 6.27
CA PHE A 41 3.23 -11.69 6.18
C PHE A 41 2.66 -12.24 7.49
N GLU A 42 3.07 -11.71 8.64
CA GLU A 42 2.47 -12.08 9.92
C GLU A 42 0.97 -11.71 9.96
N LEU A 43 0.64 -10.52 9.48
CA LEU A 43 -0.75 -10.06 9.43
C LEU A 43 -1.57 -10.95 8.49
N LEU A 44 -1.06 -11.27 7.32
CA LEU A 44 -1.79 -12.06 6.33
C LEU A 44 -1.90 -13.53 6.76
N ASP A 45 -0.84 -14.09 7.34
CA ASP A 45 -0.85 -15.47 7.83
C ASP A 45 -1.79 -15.63 9.04
N GLY A 46 -1.98 -14.57 9.83
CA GLY A 46 -2.87 -14.60 10.99
C GLY A 46 -4.32 -14.83 10.63
N GLY A 47 -4.76 -14.38 9.46
CA GLY A 47 -6.06 -14.69 8.91
C GLY A 47 -7.25 -13.94 9.48
N GLU A 48 -7.07 -13.08 10.49
CA GLU A 48 -8.18 -12.30 11.07
C GLU A 48 -8.88 -11.43 10.03
N TRP A 49 -8.13 -10.90 9.07
CA TRP A 49 -8.68 -10.05 8.01
C TRP A 49 -9.73 -10.77 7.16
N ARG A 50 -9.67 -12.09 7.09
CA ARG A 50 -10.64 -12.88 6.30
C ARG A 50 -12.05 -12.85 6.91
N GLU A 51 -12.13 -12.57 8.20
CA GLU A 51 -13.41 -12.48 8.90
C GLU A 51 -14.00 -11.06 8.85
N MET A 52 -13.24 -10.10 8.36
CA MET A 52 -13.65 -8.71 8.25
C MET A 52 -14.36 -8.47 6.91
N THR A 53 -15.66 -8.76 6.88
CA THR A 53 -16.45 -8.76 5.64
C THR A 53 -16.78 -7.35 5.12
N HIS A 54 -16.53 -6.31 5.91
CA HIS A 54 -16.78 -4.92 5.51
C HIS A 54 -15.50 -4.18 5.12
N ILE A 55 -14.37 -4.88 5.13
CA ILE A 55 -13.09 -4.38 4.65
C ILE A 55 -12.61 -5.30 3.54
N ARG A 56 -12.26 -4.71 2.39
CA ARG A 56 -11.72 -5.49 1.28
C ARG A 56 -10.31 -5.00 0.97
N ILE A 57 -9.32 -5.87 1.12
CA ILE A 57 -7.93 -5.55 0.85
C ILE A 57 -7.70 -5.62 -0.66
N CYS A 58 -7.47 -4.47 -1.29
CA CYS A 58 -7.39 -4.34 -2.75
C CYS A 58 -5.98 -4.17 -3.28
N GLY A 59 -4.99 -4.07 -2.42
CA GLY A 59 -3.61 -3.90 -2.87
C GLY A 59 -2.70 -3.38 -1.78
N LEU A 60 -1.56 -2.88 -2.24
CA LEU A 60 -0.51 -2.36 -1.37
C LEU A 60 -0.22 -0.90 -1.71
N MET A 61 0.24 -0.16 -0.71
CA MET A 61 0.64 1.24 -0.85
C MET A 61 2.01 1.42 -0.21
N MET A 62 2.85 2.24 -0.81
CA MET A 62 4.12 2.62 -0.19
C MET A 62 4.58 3.98 -0.70
N MET A 63 5.48 4.59 0.05
CA MET A 63 6.20 5.78 -0.37
C MET A 63 7.69 5.46 -0.37
N ALA A 64 8.35 5.74 -1.50
CA ALA A 64 9.79 5.57 -1.60
C ALA A 64 10.53 6.61 -0.75
N SER A 65 11.80 6.34 -0.48
CA SER A 65 12.68 7.29 0.21
C SER A 65 12.74 8.61 -0.55
N TYR A 66 12.76 9.72 0.17
CA TYR A 66 12.86 11.05 -0.41
C TYR A 66 14.35 11.37 -0.63
N VAL A 67 14.89 10.84 -1.72
CA VAL A 67 16.30 10.98 -2.09
C VAL A 67 16.41 11.22 -3.58
N ASP A 68 17.59 11.71 -4.03
CA ASP A 68 17.85 11.94 -5.45
C ASP A 68 18.38 10.71 -6.18
N ASN A 69 18.69 9.65 -5.46
CA ASN A 69 19.24 8.43 -6.06
C ASN A 69 18.14 7.62 -6.75
N GLU A 70 18.07 7.73 -8.08
CA GLU A 70 17.07 7.03 -8.88
C GLU A 70 17.15 5.51 -8.71
N GLN A 71 18.35 4.97 -8.62
CA GLN A 71 18.52 3.51 -8.48
C GLN A 71 17.96 3.01 -7.15
N GLN A 72 18.14 3.77 -6.07
CA GLN A 72 17.57 3.45 -4.78
C GLN A 72 16.05 3.47 -4.84
N ILE A 73 15.47 4.55 -5.41
CA ILE A 73 14.02 4.69 -5.56
C ILE A 73 13.48 3.51 -6.36
N ARG A 74 14.13 3.20 -7.48
CA ARG A 74 13.71 2.11 -8.36
C ARG A 74 13.77 0.75 -7.65
N SER A 75 14.82 0.50 -6.87
CA SER A 75 14.94 -0.75 -6.13
C SER A 75 13.86 -0.89 -5.06
N GLU A 76 13.47 0.21 -4.42
CA GLU A 76 12.39 0.21 -3.44
C GLU A 76 11.04 -0.12 -4.09
N PHE A 77 10.74 0.45 -5.26
CA PHE A 77 9.53 0.11 -6.00
C PHE A 77 9.54 -1.35 -6.47
N ARG A 78 10.67 -1.85 -6.94
CA ARG A 78 10.81 -3.26 -7.33
C ARG A 78 10.58 -4.20 -6.16
N HIS A 79 11.07 -3.83 -4.99
CA HIS A 79 10.84 -4.62 -3.78
C HIS A 79 9.33 -4.67 -3.46
N ALA A 80 8.66 -3.53 -3.51
CA ALA A 80 7.21 -3.47 -3.30
C ALA A 80 6.47 -4.33 -4.32
N LYS A 81 6.87 -4.29 -5.59
CA LYS A 81 6.26 -5.10 -6.64
C LYS A 81 6.45 -6.59 -6.39
N SER A 82 7.63 -7.00 -5.91
CA SER A 82 7.88 -8.40 -5.58
C SER A 82 7.00 -8.85 -4.42
N LEU A 83 6.81 -8.01 -3.41
CA LEU A 83 5.90 -8.29 -2.30
C LEU A 83 4.46 -8.40 -2.79
N PHE A 84 4.05 -7.49 -3.67
CA PHE A 84 2.71 -7.54 -4.25
C PHE A 84 2.45 -8.86 -4.98
N ASP A 85 3.39 -9.26 -5.81
CA ASP A 85 3.25 -10.50 -6.59
C ASP A 85 3.17 -11.72 -5.67
N GLU A 86 3.98 -11.76 -4.63
CA GLU A 86 3.96 -12.86 -3.66
C GLU A 86 2.66 -12.89 -2.88
N VAL A 87 2.19 -11.73 -2.41
CA VAL A 87 0.92 -11.63 -1.68
C VAL A 87 -0.25 -12.05 -2.57
N LYS A 88 -0.26 -11.58 -3.81
CA LYS A 88 -1.30 -11.97 -4.78
C LYS A 88 -1.35 -13.48 -4.95
N MET A 89 -0.21 -14.10 -5.15
CA MET A 89 -0.12 -15.53 -5.37
C MET A 89 -0.54 -16.35 -4.14
N ARG A 90 -0.09 -15.92 -2.94
CA ARG A 90 -0.29 -16.70 -1.71
C ARG A 90 -1.66 -16.52 -1.08
N TYR A 91 -2.24 -15.32 -1.16
CA TYR A 91 -3.44 -14.98 -0.39
C TYR A 91 -4.64 -14.57 -1.24
N PHE A 92 -4.42 -14.11 -2.45
CA PHE A 92 -5.47 -13.52 -3.29
C PHE A 92 -5.51 -14.10 -4.71
N ALA A 93 -5.00 -15.32 -4.89
CA ALA A 93 -4.91 -15.91 -6.23
C ALA A 93 -6.29 -16.09 -6.88
N ASP A 94 -7.32 -16.32 -6.07
CA ASP A 94 -8.67 -16.64 -6.56
C ASP A 94 -9.57 -15.40 -6.72
N VAL A 95 -9.04 -14.22 -6.49
CA VAL A 95 -9.83 -12.98 -6.55
C VAL A 95 -9.21 -12.01 -7.56
N ASP A 96 -10.04 -11.14 -8.12
CA ASP A 96 -9.60 -10.14 -9.09
C ASP A 96 -9.45 -8.74 -8.50
N TYR A 97 -9.94 -8.50 -7.29
CA TYR A 97 -9.92 -7.16 -6.71
C TYR A 97 -8.58 -6.78 -6.04
N PHE A 98 -7.68 -7.73 -5.78
CA PHE A 98 -6.34 -7.41 -5.27
C PHE A 98 -5.44 -7.06 -6.45
N CYS A 99 -5.50 -5.80 -6.86
CA CYS A 99 -4.85 -5.35 -8.10
C CYS A 99 -4.18 -3.99 -7.97
N GLU A 100 -4.37 -3.26 -6.86
CA GLU A 100 -3.87 -1.90 -6.75
C GLU A 100 -2.45 -1.84 -6.19
N ARG A 101 -1.60 -1.10 -6.88
CA ARG A 101 -0.24 -0.79 -6.47
C ARG A 101 -0.11 0.71 -6.41
N SER A 102 -0.34 1.27 -5.19
CA SER A 102 -0.37 2.70 -4.99
C SER A 102 1.01 3.19 -4.55
N TRP A 103 1.86 3.45 -5.52
CA TRP A 103 3.15 4.08 -5.26
C TRP A 103 3.50 5.09 -6.34
N GLY A 104 4.27 6.10 -5.93
CA GLY A 104 4.63 7.22 -6.77
C GLY A 104 4.00 8.52 -6.27
N MET A 105 4.85 9.51 -6.10
CA MET A 105 4.50 10.87 -5.67
C MET A 105 4.93 11.84 -6.76
N SER A 106 4.69 13.14 -6.57
CA SER A 106 5.03 14.16 -7.57
C SER A 106 6.49 14.09 -8.03
N HIS A 107 7.42 13.72 -7.14
CA HIS A 107 8.85 13.73 -7.47
C HIS A 107 9.37 12.42 -8.09
N ASP A 108 8.62 11.32 -8.02
CA ASP A 108 9.10 10.02 -8.49
C ASP A 108 8.08 9.19 -9.27
N TYR A 109 6.94 9.79 -9.65
CA TYR A 109 5.84 9.02 -10.26
C TYR A 109 6.23 8.37 -11.60
N LEU A 110 7.15 8.95 -12.37
CA LEU A 110 7.58 8.35 -13.64
C LEU A 110 8.33 7.04 -13.39
N ILE A 111 9.20 7.02 -12.38
CA ILE A 111 9.91 5.81 -11.99
C ILE A 111 8.91 4.76 -11.46
N ALA A 112 7.96 5.22 -10.65
CA ALA A 112 6.93 4.35 -10.09
C ALA A 112 6.12 3.64 -11.18
N VAL A 113 5.70 4.38 -12.19
CA VAL A 113 4.94 3.81 -13.32
C VAL A 113 5.78 2.78 -14.06
N ASP A 114 7.06 3.07 -14.32
CA ASP A 114 7.97 2.11 -14.94
C ASP A 114 8.08 0.81 -14.12
N GLU A 115 8.00 0.91 -12.81
CA GLU A 115 8.15 -0.22 -11.89
C GLU A 115 6.80 -0.82 -11.46
N GLY A 116 5.73 -0.58 -12.21
CA GLY A 116 4.48 -1.30 -12.07
C GLY A 116 3.41 -0.66 -11.20
N SER A 117 3.52 0.63 -10.88
CA SER A 117 2.47 1.35 -10.17
C SER A 117 1.18 1.40 -10.98
N THR A 118 0.04 1.23 -10.31
CA THR A 118 -1.29 1.42 -10.92
C THR A 118 -1.96 2.70 -10.45
N MET A 119 -1.48 3.29 -9.36
CA MET A 119 -2.05 4.49 -8.78
C MET A 119 -0.93 5.39 -8.28
N VAL A 120 -0.91 6.64 -8.71
CA VAL A 120 0.07 7.63 -8.25
C VAL A 120 -0.65 8.72 -7.47
N ARG A 121 0.09 9.37 -6.55
CA ARG A 121 -0.45 10.44 -5.72
C ARG A 121 0.30 11.72 -6.04
N ILE A 122 -0.30 12.55 -6.87
CA ILE A 122 0.31 13.76 -7.40
C ILE A 122 -0.48 14.97 -6.91
N GLY A 123 0.15 15.78 -6.08
CA GLY A 123 -0.44 17.01 -5.57
C GLY A 123 0.29 18.24 -6.05
N THR A 124 1.57 18.36 -5.70
CA THR A 124 2.35 19.57 -5.99
C THR A 124 2.53 19.83 -7.48
N THR A 125 2.59 18.80 -8.30
CA THR A 125 2.70 18.94 -9.76
C THR A 125 1.43 19.56 -10.36
N ILE A 126 0.27 19.27 -9.78
CA ILE A 126 -1.03 19.75 -10.28
C ILE A 126 -1.42 21.06 -9.60
N PHE A 127 -1.28 21.14 -8.27
CA PHE A 127 -1.78 22.24 -7.46
C PHE A 127 -0.72 23.23 -6.98
N GLY A 128 0.55 22.96 -7.26
CA GLY A 128 1.67 23.75 -6.77
C GLY A 128 2.08 23.38 -5.35
N PRO A 129 3.18 23.98 -4.84
CA PRO A 129 3.66 23.69 -3.48
C PRO A 129 2.63 24.08 -2.43
N ARG A 130 2.62 23.35 -1.31
CA ARG A 130 1.75 23.70 -0.19
C ARG A 130 2.24 24.98 0.48
N ILE A 131 1.28 25.86 0.80
CA ILE A 131 1.51 27.07 1.57
C ILE A 131 0.93 26.83 2.96
N TYR A 132 1.81 26.93 3.98
CA TYR A 132 1.43 26.73 5.38
C TYR A 132 1.31 28.06 6.10
#